data_5f1c978beef30891fc8ad0cb61708f96
#
_entry.id   5f1c978beef30891fc8ad0cb61708f96
#
_cell.length_a   1.000
_cell.length_b   1.000
_cell.length_c   1.000
_cell.angle_alpha   90.00
_cell.angle_beta   90.00
_cell.angle_gamma   90.00
#
_symmetry.space_group_name_H-M   'P 1'
#
loop_
_entity.id
_entity.type
_entity.pdbx_description
1 polymer ?
#
loop_
_entity_poly.entity_id
_entity_poly.type
_entity_poly.pdbx_seq_one_letter_code
_entity_poly.pdbx_strand_id
1 'polypeptide(L)'
;MEKATVLDSDIFARWLYKPRFINEDNKLNERFVSLRVFPGNVPEKGISGQLLNRAGHNSVISCGKKFRRTSKDGTVKEERFVGYTKADVGDIRGISKKVSDNVDVVLADAAEIPFHAEIRFVIDNQEVDGNHIDARFLKYKDKLTELFNKDIVMV
;
A
#
# COMPACT_ATOMS: atom_id res chain seq x y z
N MET A 1 -23.71 -0.39 -13.75
CA MET A 1 -23.26 -1.19 -12.60
C MET A 1 -22.50 -0.33 -11.63
N GLU A 2 -22.99 -0.23 -10.43
CA GLU A 2 -22.31 0.55 -9.41
C GLU A 2 -20.97 -0.13 -9.01
N LYS A 3 -19.91 0.67 -8.94
CA LYS A 3 -18.65 0.17 -8.39
C LYS A 3 -18.83 -0.05 -6.88
N ALA A 4 -18.35 -1.19 -6.39
CA ALA A 4 -18.38 -1.47 -4.97
C ALA A 4 -17.59 -0.39 -4.22
N THR A 5 -18.22 0.27 -3.27
CA THR A 5 -17.59 1.30 -2.44
C THR A 5 -16.72 0.65 -1.38
N VAL A 6 -15.55 1.23 -1.12
CA VAL A 6 -14.71 0.82 0.01
C VAL A 6 -15.24 1.46 1.28
N LEU A 7 -15.55 0.63 2.27
CA LEU A 7 -16.14 1.04 3.55
C LEU A 7 -15.07 1.19 4.62
N ASP A 8 -15.35 2.00 5.65
CA ASP A 8 -14.46 2.15 6.80
C ASP A 8 -14.21 0.82 7.52
N SER A 9 -15.18 -0.09 7.48
CA SER A 9 -15.06 -1.44 8.06
C SER A 9 -14.27 -2.41 7.20
N ASP A 10 -13.93 -2.06 5.98
CA ASP A 10 -13.04 -2.89 5.16
C ASP A 10 -11.62 -2.90 5.74
N ILE A 11 -10.87 -3.94 5.44
CA ILE A 11 -9.51 -4.13 5.93
C ILE A 11 -8.57 -4.14 4.73
N PHE A 12 -7.63 -3.21 4.72
CA PHE A 12 -6.60 -3.12 3.69
C PHE A 12 -5.39 -3.95 4.11
N ALA A 13 -4.92 -4.84 3.23
CA ALA A 13 -3.72 -5.64 3.45
C ALA A 13 -2.68 -5.33 2.37
N ARG A 14 -1.42 -5.23 2.79
CA ARG A 14 -0.30 -5.03 1.88
C ARG A 14 0.74 -6.12 2.09
N TRP A 15 1.23 -6.68 0.98
CA TRP A 15 2.23 -7.74 0.99
C TRP A 15 3.57 -7.24 1.51
N LEU A 16 4.28 -8.10 2.25
CA LEU A 16 5.59 -7.79 2.82
C LEU A 16 6.68 -8.64 2.19
N TYR A 17 7.73 -7.96 1.77
CA TYR A 17 8.92 -8.58 1.16
C TYR A 17 10.16 -8.16 1.92
N LYS A 18 11.01 -9.12 2.30
CA LYS A 18 12.34 -8.85 2.87
C LYS A 18 13.37 -8.79 1.75
N PRO A 19 14.31 -7.86 1.78
CA PRO A 19 14.49 -6.75 2.75
C PRO A 19 13.78 -5.45 2.35
N ARG A 20 13.00 -5.46 1.26
CA ARG A 20 12.47 -4.22 0.67
C ARG A 20 11.55 -3.44 1.61
N PHE A 21 10.55 -4.08 2.20
CA PHE A 21 9.54 -3.41 3.01
C PHE A 21 9.70 -3.64 4.52
N ILE A 22 10.33 -4.72 4.91
CA ILE A 22 10.47 -5.09 6.30
C ILE A 22 11.92 -5.48 6.58
N ASN A 23 12.45 -5.04 7.72
CA ASN A 23 13.83 -5.30 8.11
C ASN A 23 13.95 -6.58 8.95
N GLU A 24 15.17 -6.92 9.37
CA GLU A 24 15.43 -8.11 10.16
C GLU A 24 14.78 -8.12 11.55
N ASP A 25 14.46 -6.91 12.07
CA ASP A 25 13.73 -6.77 13.33
C ASP A 25 12.21 -6.92 13.18
N ASN A 26 11.74 -7.29 11.99
CA ASN A 26 10.33 -7.40 11.63
C ASN A 26 9.57 -6.08 11.77
N LYS A 27 10.24 -4.97 11.49
CA LYS A 27 9.63 -3.64 11.44
C LYS A 27 9.62 -3.12 10.01
N LEU A 28 8.56 -2.41 9.67
CA LEU A 28 8.42 -1.78 8.36
C LEU A 28 9.46 -0.68 8.20
N ASN A 29 10.06 -0.60 7.02
CA ASN A 29 10.98 0.47 6.66
C ASN A 29 10.26 1.53 5.79
N GLU A 30 10.95 2.61 5.48
CA GLU A 30 10.37 3.74 4.73
C GLU A 30 9.93 3.37 3.30
N ARG A 31 10.50 2.33 2.71
CA ARG A 31 10.13 1.88 1.36
C ARG A 31 8.72 1.31 1.29
N PHE A 32 8.20 0.86 2.42
CA PHE A 32 6.84 0.32 2.50
C PHE A 32 5.79 1.32 2.01
N VAL A 33 5.98 2.60 2.29
CA VAL A 33 5.04 3.66 1.93
C VAL A 33 5.53 4.57 0.82
N SER A 34 6.65 4.24 0.17
CA SER A 34 7.17 5.06 -0.93
C SER A 34 6.38 4.86 -2.20
N LEU A 35 6.03 5.97 -2.84
CA LEU A 35 5.52 5.96 -4.20
C LEU A 35 6.70 6.04 -5.16
N ARG A 36 6.76 5.13 -6.11
CA ARG A 36 7.88 5.05 -7.04
C ARG A 36 7.67 5.93 -8.27
N VAL A 37 8.79 6.29 -8.89
CA VAL A 37 8.79 6.84 -10.24
C VAL A 37 9.49 5.81 -11.13
N PHE A 38 8.74 5.22 -12.05
CA PHE A 38 9.30 4.23 -12.96
C PHE A 38 10.11 4.87 -14.07
N PRO A 39 11.04 4.10 -14.71
CA PRO A 39 11.71 4.57 -15.93
C PRO A 39 10.65 4.95 -16.97
N GLY A 40 10.80 6.13 -17.60
CA GLY A 40 9.79 6.67 -18.50
C GLY A 40 8.89 7.71 -17.84
N ASN A 41 9.17 8.07 -16.58
CA ASN A 41 8.54 9.17 -15.85
C ASN A 41 7.05 8.96 -15.53
N VAL A 42 6.62 7.71 -15.32
CA VAL A 42 5.27 7.44 -14.81
C VAL A 42 5.35 7.21 -13.31
N PRO A 43 5.01 8.22 -12.48
CA PRO A 43 5.03 8.05 -11.02
C PRO A 43 3.82 7.23 -10.55
N GLU A 44 4.04 6.44 -9.50
CA GLU A 44 2.94 5.76 -8.81
C GLU A 44 2.07 6.79 -8.10
N LYS A 45 0.76 6.58 -8.15
CA LYS A 45 -0.24 7.43 -7.49
C LYS A 45 -0.82 6.81 -6.24
N GLY A 46 -0.54 5.55 -5.97
CA GLY A 46 -1.11 4.85 -4.83
C GLY A 46 -0.26 3.69 -4.36
N ILE A 47 -0.50 3.27 -3.13
CA ILE A 47 0.14 2.13 -2.51
C ILE A 47 -0.77 0.92 -2.69
N SER A 48 -0.30 -0.10 -3.40
CA SER A 48 -1.10 -1.28 -3.77
C SER A 48 -1.28 -2.26 -2.62
N GLY A 49 -2.47 -2.86 -2.56
CA GLY A 49 -2.81 -3.93 -1.64
C GLY A 49 -4.11 -4.61 -2.05
N GLN A 50 -4.72 -5.30 -1.12
CA GLN A 50 -6.02 -5.97 -1.30
C GLN A 50 -6.93 -5.68 -0.12
N LEU A 51 -8.25 -5.73 -0.35
CA LEU A 51 -9.22 -5.73 0.74
C LEU A 51 -9.29 -7.15 1.32
N LEU A 52 -8.65 -7.36 2.45
CA LEU A 52 -8.48 -8.67 3.09
C LEU A 52 -9.81 -9.34 3.42
N ASN A 53 -10.76 -8.58 3.96
CA ASN A 53 -12.07 -9.11 4.34
C ASN A 53 -12.92 -9.57 3.17
N ARG A 54 -12.64 -9.05 1.97
CA ARG A 54 -13.37 -9.45 0.74
C ARG A 54 -12.62 -10.52 -0.05
N ALA A 55 -11.30 -10.39 -0.17
CA ALA A 55 -10.48 -11.34 -0.93
C ALA A 55 -10.20 -12.62 -0.14
N GLY A 56 -9.98 -12.49 1.17
CA GLY A 56 -9.62 -13.59 2.05
C GLY A 56 -8.12 -13.75 2.25
N HIS A 57 -7.75 -14.33 3.39
CA HIS A 57 -6.36 -14.57 3.76
C HIS A 57 -5.58 -15.35 2.69
N ASN A 58 -6.19 -16.44 2.18
CA ASN A 58 -5.52 -17.28 1.19
C ASN A 58 -5.25 -16.55 -0.12
N SER A 59 -6.14 -15.65 -0.54
CA SER A 59 -5.94 -14.82 -1.73
C SER A 59 -4.77 -13.85 -1.54
N VAL A 60 -4.66 -13.21 -0.38
CA VAL A 60 -3.56 -12.30 -0.08
C VAL A 60 -2.22 -13.04 -0.11
N ILE A 61 -2.15 -14.21 0.50
CA ILE A 61 -0.94 -15.05 0.50
C ILE A 61 -0.59 -15.47 -0.94
N SER A 62 -1.57 -15.97 -1.69
CA SER A 62 -1.37 -16.42 -3.07
C SER A 62 -0.86 -15.30 -3.97
N CYS A 63 -1.45 -14.11 -3.88
CA CYS A 63 -1.00 -12.95 -4.64
C CYS A 63 0.40 -12.52 -4.22
N GLY A 64 0.68 -12.49 -2.91
CA GLY A 64 2.00 -12.12 -2.41
C GLY A 64 3.12 -13.02 -2.92
N LYS A 65 2.86 -14.31 -3.03
CA LYS A 65 3.84 -15.27 -3.54
C LYS A 65 4.08 -15.16 -5.04
N LYS A 66 3.10 -14.66 -5.81
CA LYS A 66 3.21 -14.53 -7.26
C LYS A 66 4.02 -13.33 -7.71
N PHE A 67 4.03 -12.25 -6.92
CA PHE A 67 4.67 -11.01 -7.34
C PHE A 67 6.16 -11.06 -7.10
N ARG A 68 6.91 -10.80 -8.17
CA ARG A 68 8.35 -10.66 -8.12
C ARG A 68 8.74 -9.35 -8.76
N ARG A 69 9.64 -8.63 -8.10
CA ARG A 69 10.16 -7.39 -8.62
C ARG A 69 11.27 -7.68 -9.61
N THR A 70 11.24 -7.00 -10.78
CA THR A 70 12.31 -7.06 -11.77
C THR A 70 13.11 -5.77 -11.72
N SER A 71 14.43 -5.85 -11.84
CA SER A 71 15.29 -4.70 -11.98
C SER A 71 15.25 -4.15 -13.41
N LYS A 72 15.88 -2.99 -13.65
CA LYS A 72 15.92 -2.33 -14.96
C LYS A 72 16.56 -3.19 -16.05
N ASP A 73 17.46 -4.09 -15.68
CA ASP A 73 18.16 -4.98 -16.62
C ASP A 73 17.43 -6.29 -16.89
N GLY A 74 16.21 -6.44 -16.34
CA GLY A 74 15.42 -7.65 -16.49
C GLY A 74 15.70 -8.74 -15.46
N THR A 75 16.66 -8.53 -14.56
CA THR A 75 16.99 -9.49 -13.50
C THR A 75 15.90 -9.49 -12.43
N VAL A 76 15.44 -10.67 -12.01
CA VAL A 76 14.50 -10.80 -10.90
C VAL A 76 15.24 -10.49 -9.60
N LYS A 77 14.74 -9.53 -8.84
CA LYS A 77 15.31 -9.19 -7.53
C LYS A 77 15.05 -10.31 -6.54
N GLU A 78 16.09 -10.68 -5.79
CA GLU A 78 15.93 -11.64 -4.70
C GLU A 78 15.19 -10.97 -3.54
N GLU A 79 13.90 -11.21 -3.48
CA GLU A 79 13.04 -10.79 -2.40
C GLU A 79 12.27 -12.01 -1.91
N ARG A 80 12.10 -12.10 -0.60
CA ARG A 80 11.32 -13.17 0.00
C ARG A 80 10.00 -12.61 0.53
N PHE A 81 8.90 -13.16 0.04
CA PHE A 81 7.59 -12.90 0.62
C PHE A 81 7.53 -13.51 2.01
N VAL A 82 7.19 -12.71 3.02
CA VAL A 82 7.19 -13.15 4.42
C VAL A 82 5.86 -13.01 5.12
N GLY A 83 4.88 -12.39 4.49
CA GLY A 83 3.57 -12.19 5.07
C GLY A 83 2.91 -10.93 4.58
N TYR A 84 2.01 -10.38 5.37
CA TYR A 84 1.36 -9.11 5.05
C TYR A 84 1.12 -8.31 6.33
N THR A 85 0.84 -7.04 6.15
CA THR A 85 0.35 -6.18 7.23
C THR A 85 -1.03 -5.67 6.86
N LYS A 86 -1.85 -5.35 7.86
CA LYS A 86 -3.23 -4.92 7.64
C LYS A 86 -3.60 -3.77 8.56
N ALA A 87 -4.58 -2.99 8.11
CA ALA A 87 -5.19 -1.92 8.89
C ALA A 87 -6.63 -1.72 8.43
N ASP A 88 -7.49 -1.28 9.34
CA ASP A 88 -8.84 -0.90 9.01
C ASP A 88 -8.83 0.35 8.12
N VAL A 89 -9.66 0.36 7.09
CA VAL A 89 -9.76 1.49 6.17
C VAL A 89 -10.13 2.77 6.92
N GLY A 90 -11.02 2.68 7.90
CA GLY A 90 -11.39 3.82 8.74
C GLY A 90 -10.19 4.45 9.45
N ASP A 91 -9.25 3.64 9.94
CA ASP A 91 -8.03 4.12 10.59
C ASP A 91 -7.09 4.79 9.59
N ILE A 92 -7.00 4.25 8.38
CA ILE A 92 -6.22 4.86 7.30
C ILE A 92 -6.80 6.24 6.95
N ARG A 93 -8.11 6.32 6.77
CA ARG A 93 -8.80 7.59 6.48
C ARG A 93 -8.68 8.61 7.60
N GLY A 94 -8.53 8.14 8.83
CA GLY A 94 -8.37 9.00 10.02
C GLY A 94 -7.00 9.63 10.19
N ILE A 95 -6.03 9.29 9.35
CA ILE A 95 -4.66 9.82 9.44
C ILE A 95 -4.63 11.33 9.24
N SER A 96 -5.38 11.85 8.28
CA SER A 96 -5.53 13.28 8.06
C SER A 96 -6.91 13.75 8.53
N LYS A 97 -6.93 14.89 9.26
CA LYS A 97 -8.15 15.51 9.73
C LYS A 97 -8.43 16.84 9.03
N LYS A 98 -7.61 17.21 8.05
CA LYS A 98 -7.79 18.45 7.28
C LYS A 98 -8.75 18.23 6.13
N VAL A 99 -9.58 19.23 5.84
CA VAL A 99 -10.57 19.16 4.75
C VAL A 99 -9.90 19.05 3.38
N SER A 100 -8.78 19.73 3.18
CA SER A 100 -8.06 19.77 1.90
C SER A 100 -7.06 18.64 1.71
N ASP A 101 -6.77 17.89 2.78
CA ASP A 101 -5.82 16.78 2.75
C ASP A 101 -6.55 15.51 3.16
N ASN A 102 -6.37 14.43 2.41
CA ASN A 102 -6.92 13.15 2.84
C ASN A 102 -6.05 11.98 2.41
N VAL A 103 -6.15 10.90 3.19
CA VAL A 103 -5.59 9.60 2.86
C VAL A 103 -6.78 8.68 2.69
N ASP A 104 -6.95 8.11 1.51
CA ASP A 104 -8.12 7.30 1.20
C ASP A 104 -7.71 5.93 0.64
N VAL A 105 -8.66 5.01 0.65
CA VAL A 105 -8.51 3.68 0.05
C VAL A 105 -9.57 3.53 -1.02
N VAL A 106 -9.14 3.26 -2.23
CA VAL A 106 -10.02 3.10 -3.38
C VAL A 106 -9.80 1.76 -4.06
N LEU A 107 -10.83 1.20 -4.66
CA LEU A 107 -10.69 0.03 -5.51
C LEU A 107 -10.00 0.44 -6.81
N ALA A 108 -9.03 -0.36 -7.22
CA ALA A 108 -8.29 -0.16 -8.45
C ALA A 108 -8.18 -1.51 -9.16
N ASP A 109 -8.89 -1.68 -10.26
CA ASP A 109 -8.90 -2.96 -10.98
C ASP A 109 -7.49 -3.35 -11.40
N ALA A 110 -7.12 -4.57 -11.08
CA ALA A 110 -5.86 -5.17 -11.52
C ALA A 110 -6.11 -6.62 -11.91
N ALA A 111 -5.61 -7.02 -13.08
CA ALA A 111 -5.73 -8.39 -13.53
C ALA A 111 -5.09 -9.34 -12.51
N GLU A 112 -5.76 -10.44 -12.22
CA GLU A 112 -5.27 -11.49 -11.33
C GLU A 112 -5.14 -11.12 -9.84
N ILE A 113 -5.58 -9.93 -9.43
CA ILE A 113 -5.58 -9.52 -8.02
C ILE A 113 -7.02 -9.25 -7.58
N PRO A 114 -7.68 -10.21 -6.92
CA PRO A 114 -9.03 -10.01 -6.42
C PRO A 114 -9.09 -8.84 -5.41
N PHE A 115 -10.05 -7.96 -5.58
CA PHE A 115 -10.25 -6.80 -4.71
C PHE A 115 -8.98 -5.96 -4.50
N HIS A 116 -8.25 -5.74 -5.59
CA HIS A 116 -7.10 -4.85 -5.59
C HIS A 116 -7.54 -3.46 -5.18
N ALA A 117 -6.81 -2.86 -4.26
CA ALA A 117 -7.07 -1.52 -3.76
C ALA A 117 -5.77 -0.73 -3.64
N GLU A 118 -5.90 0.58 -3.59
CA GLU A 118 -4.75 1.47 -3.43
C GLU A 118 -5.04 2.49 -2.35
N ILE A 119 -4.00 2.78 -1.55
CA ILE A 119 -4.00 3.94 -0.66
C ILE A 119 -3.54 5.13 -1.48
N ARG A 120 -4.36 6.18 -1.54
CA ARG A 120 -4.07 7.40 -2.27
C ARG A 120 -4.06 8.60 -1.34
N PHE A 121 -3.25 9.59 -1.69
CA PHE A 121 -3.04 10.80 -0.90
C PHE A 121 -3.52 12.01 -1.68
N VAL A 122 -4.23 12.91 -1.00
CA VAL A 122 -4.63 14.21 -1.52
C VAL A 122 -4.09 15.28 -0.58
N ILE A 123 -3.38 16.26 -1.11
CA ILE A 123 -2.85 17.41 -0.36
C ILE A 123 -3.23 18.68 -1.11
N ASP A 124 -3.81 19.65 -0.40
CA ASP A 124 -4.32 20.89 -0.99
C ASP A 124 -5.30 20.62 -2.14
N ASN A 125 -6.18 19.63 -1.95
CA ASN A 125 -7.18 19.19 -2.93
C ASN A 125 -6.60 18.64 -4.24
N GLN A 126 -5.31 18.24 -4.24
CA GLN A 126 -4.65 17.67 -5.40
C GLN A 126 -4.10 16.27 -5.10
N GLU A 127 -4.33 15.33 -6.00
CA GLU A 127 -3.80 13.98 -5.89
C GLU A 127 -2.27 14.00 -5.95
N VAL A 128 -1.63 13.26 -5.04
CA VAL A 128 -0.18 13.19 -4.89
C VAL A 128 0.36 11.96 -5.63
N ASP A 129 1.53 12.10 -6.24
CA ASP A 129 2.25 10.98 -6.86
C ASP A 129 3.69 10.89 -6.35
N GLY A 130 4.49 9.99 -6.96
CA GLY A 130 5.86 9.73 -6.53
C GLY A 130 6.83 10.93 -6.63
N ASN A 131 6.45 11.98 -7.34
CA ASN A 131 7.26 13.20 -7.46
C ASN A 131 6.98 14.24 -6.38
N HIS A 132 6.02 13.98 -5.51
CA HIS A 132 5.60 14.95 -4.49
C HIS A 132 6.63 15.09 -3.37
N ILE A 133 6.96 16.32 -2.98
CA ILE A 133 7.99 16.63 -1.98
C ILE A 133 7.52 17.44 -0.78
N ASP A 134 6.21 17.59 -0.59
CA ASP A 134 5.64 18.33 0.52
C ASP A 134 5.91 17.61 1.86
N ALA A 135 6.30 18.38 2.89
CA ALA A 135 6.57 17.84 4.22
C ALA A 135 5.36 17.15 4.87
N ARG A 136 4.14 17.59 4.52
CA ARG A 136 2.90 16.95 5.00
C ARG A 136 2.77 15.53 4.48
N PHE A 137 3.20 15.28 3.25
CA PHE A 137 3.19 13.94 2.67
C PHE A 137 4.06 12.99 3.49
N LEU A 138 5.26 13.42 3.87
CA LEU A 138 6.14 12.62 4.72
C LEU A 138 5.48 12.30 6.07
N LYS A 139 4.84 13.29 6.69
CA LYS A 139 4.12 13.10 7.95
C LYS A 139 3.00 12.07 7.83
N TYR A 140 2.21 12.11 6.75
CA TYR A 140 1.14 11.15 6.53
C TYR A 140 1.70 9.74 6.28
N LYS A 141 2.81 9.62 5.56
CA LYS A 141 3.49 8.34 5.35
C LYS A 141 4.00 7.75 6.65
N ASP A 142 4.58 8.57 7.52
CA ASP A 142 5.07 8.12 8.83
C ASP A 142 3.93 7.60 9.71
N LYS A 143 2.81 8.29 9.74
CA LYS A 143 1.62 7.85 10.48
C LYS A 143 1.06 6.55 9.92
N LEU A 144 1.08 6.40 8.62
CA LEU A 144 0.64 5.18 7.95
C LEU A 144 1.53 4.00 8.30
N THR A 145 2.84 4.21 8.31
CA THR A 145 3.81 3.19 8.71
C THR A 145 3.60 2.75 10.16
N GLU A 146 3.39 3.68 11.08
CA GLU A 146 3.08 3.37 12.48
C GLU A 146 1.82 2.53 12.60
N LEU A 147 0.79 2.88 11.84
CA LEU A 147 -0.48 2.15 11.86
C LEU A 147 -0.28 0.69 11.41
N PHE A 148 0.42 0.48 10.30
CA PHE A 148 0.65 -0.86 9.77
C PHE A 148 1.63 -1.70 10.59
N ASN A 149 2.56 -1.07 11.32
CA ASN A 149 3.46 -1.79 12.24
C ASN A 149 2.72 -2.48 13.39
N LYS A 150 1.49 -2.08 13.69
CA LYS A 150 0.70 -2.66 14.78
C LYS A 150 0.13 -4.03 14.47
N ASP A 151 0.03 -4.41 13.21
CA ASP A 151 -0.67 -5.64 12.83
C ASP A 151 0.01 -6.32 11.65
N ILE A 152 1.15 -6.92 11.93
CA ILE A 152 1.95 -7.68 10.95
C ILE A 152 1.66 -9.16 11.11
N VAL A 153 1.27 -9.80 10.01
CA VAL A 153 0.97 -11.24 9.95
C VAL A 153 2.09 -11.93 9.17
N MET A 154 2.94 -12.65 9.90
CA MET A 154 4.02 -13.44 9.29
C MET A 154 3.49 -14.81 8.87
N VAL A 155 3.97 -15.29 7.74
CA VAL A 155 3.51 -16.57 7.16
C VAL A 155 4.68 -17.52 7.00
#